data_5e7478f10e7c9caf738000559045217f
#
_entry.id   5e7478f10e7c9caf738000559045217f
#
_cell.length_a   1.000
_cell.length_b   1.000
_cell.length_c   1.000
_cell.angle_alpha   90.00
_cell.angle_beta   90.00
_cell.angle_gamma   90.00
#
_symmetry.space_group_name_H-M   'P 1'
#
loop_
_entity.id
_entity.type
_entity.pdbx_description
1 polymer ?
#
loop_
_entity_poly.entity_id
_entity_poly.type
_entity_poly.pdbx_seq_one_letter_code
_entity_poly.pdbx_strand_id
1 'polypeptide(L)'
;MRLVEKARPKADPDPKALACYGLRLRATPTTPEQLWLRCATGQPVSGLTTQFLTWCCARLSALGKHVLLLVWDNASWHTSQEVQRWLQAHNRQVKQSRRGVRILACRLPSQSPWLNPIEPKWVHGKRAVVEPTQVLTAQEVADRVCAYYGCAHATHLSISEKAA
;
A
#
# COMPACT_ATOMS: atom_id res chain seq x y z
N MET A 1 -5.42 -24.38 -13.18
CA MET A 1 -3.96 -24.57 -13.23
C MET A 1 -3.40 -24.15 -11.87
N ARG A 2 -2.84 -25.06 -11.10
CA ARG A 2 -2.29 -24.76 -9.77
C ARG A 2 -0.88 -24.23 -9.98
N LEU A 3 -0.63 -22.96 -9.65
CA LEU A 3 0.71 -22.42 -9.65
C LEU A 3 1.51 -23.15 -8.55
N VAL A 4 2.49 -23.93 -8.94
CA VAL A 4 3.41 -24.57 -8.01
C VAL A 4 4.45 -23.53 -7.62
N GLU A 5 4.44 -23.06 -6.37
CA GLU A 5 5.53 -22.27 -5.83
C GLU A 5 6.82 -23.09 -5.91
N LYS A 6 7.78 -22.64 -6.70
CA LYS A 6 9.12 -23.23 -6.66
C LYS A 6 9.74 -22.92 -5.30
N ALA A 7 10.07 -23.99 -4.55
CA ALA A 7 10.81 -23.86 -3.30
C ALA A 7 12.16 -23.15 -3.58
N ARG A 8 12.36 -21.99 -2.95
CA ARG A 8 13.63 -21.28 -3.02
C ARG A 8 14.60 -21.82 -1.95
N PRO A 9 15.91 -21.80 -2.21
CA PRO A 9 16.91 -22.14 -1.20
C PRO A 9 16.77 -21.21 0.02
N LYS A 10 17.02 -21.72 1.24
CA LYS A 10 17.00 -20.93 2.49
C LYS A 10 18.02 -19.78 2.50
N ALA A 11 19.04 -19.84 1.65
CA ALA A 11 20.12 -18.84 1.52
C ALA A 11 19.92 -17.87 0.35
N ASP A 12 18.71 -17.77 -0.23
CA ASP A 12 18.42 -16.83 -1.32
C ASP A 12 18.54 -15.39 -0.78
N PRO A 13 19.48 -14.59 -1.29
CA PRO A 13 19.65 -13.20 -0.86
C PRO A 13 18.52 -12.28 -1.29
N ASP A 14 17.69 -12.71 -2.23
CA ASP A 14 16.54 -11.94 -2.70
C ASP A 14 15.36 -12.11 -1.74
N PRO A 15 14.77 -11.03 -1.23
CA PRO A 15 13.65 -11.11 -0.31
C PRO A 15 12.47 -11.86 -0.96
N LYS A 16 11.95 -12.86 -0.26
CA LYS A 16 10.86 -13.75 -0.75
C LYS A 16 9.52 -13.05 -0.92
N ALA A 17 9.38 -11.83 -0.42
CA ALA A 17 8.15 -11.08 -0.48
C ALA A 17 8.41 -9.63 -0.87
N LEU A 18 7.58 -9.14 -1.77
CA LEU A 18 7.41 -7.72 -2.03
C LEU A 18 6.05 -7.31 -1.48
N ALA A 19 6.04 -6.40 -0.50
CA ALA A 19 4.82 -5.77 -0.03
C ALA A 19 4.44 -4.62 -0.97
N CYS A 20 3.23 -4.65 -1.50
CA CYS A 20 2.66 -3.55 -2.29
C CYS A 20 1.57 -2.86 -1.48
N TYR A 21 1.79 -1.58 -1.17
CA TYR A 21 0.79 -0.70 -0.59
C TYR A 21 0.08 0.06 -1.70
N GLY A 22 -1.24 0.03 -1.71
CA GLY A 22 -2.03 0.67 -2.75
C GLY A 22 -3.18 1.50 -2.18
N LEU A 23 -3.38 2.69 -2.76
CA LEU A 23 -4.54 3.53 -2.53
C LEU A 23 -5.30 3.71 -3.85
N ARG A 24 -6.52 3.17 -3.90
CA ARG A 24 -7.44 3.39 -5.02
C ARG A 24 -8.28 4.63 -4.74
N LEU A 25 -8.05 5.67 -5.51
CA LEU A 25 -8.88 6.87 -5.51
C LEU A 25 -10.03 6.67 -6.49
N ARG A 26 -11.26 6.74 -5.99
CA ARG A 26 -12.46 6.61 -6.83
C ARG A 26 -12.56 7.80 -7.79
N ALA A 27 -13.06 7.52 -8.98
CA ALA A 27 -13.41 8.57 -9.92
C ALA A 27 -14.42 9.55 -9.31
N THR A 28 -14.30 10.81 -9.68
CA THR A 28 -15.25 11.88 -9.44
C THR A 28 -15.69 12.45 -10.79
N PRO A 29 -16.71 13.31 -10.86
CA PRO A 29 -17.08 13.94 -12.13
C PRO A 29 -15.94 14.68 -12.85
N THR A 30 -14.93 15.13 -12.07
CA THR A 30 -13.81 15.94 -12.58
C THR A 30 -12.47 15.23 -12.58
N THR A 31 -12.39 14.01 -12.03
CA THR A 31 -11.11 13.31 -11.87
C THR A 31 -11.30 11.82 -12.15
N PRO A 32 -10.53 11.21 -13.05
CA PRO A 32 -10.59 9.78 -13.30
C PRO A 32 -10.12 8.98 -12.09
N GLU A 33 -10.47 7.69 -12.08
CA GLU A 33 -9.94 6.75 -11.08
C GLU A 33 -8.41 6.72 -11.15
N GLN A 34 -7.77 6.69 -10.00
CA GLN A 34 -6.32 6.57 -9.89
C GLN A 34 -5.95 5.46 -8.92
N LEU A 35 -4.85 4.79 -9.19
CA LEU A 35 -4.23 3.85 -8.28
C LEU A 35 -2.82 4.36 -7.94
N TRP A 36 -2.56 4.58 -6.66
CA TRP A 36 -1.24 4.98 -6.17
C TRP A 36 -0.59 3.81 -5.46
N LEU A 37 0.63 3.48 -5.86
CA LEU A 37 1.36 2.33 -5.34
C LEU A 37 2.69 2.76 -4.72
N ARG A 38 3.07 2.05 -3.66
CA ARG A 38 4.42 2.04 -3.09
C ARG A 38 4.77 0.61 -2.73
N CYS A 39 5.98 0.23 -3.04
CA CYS A 39 6.49 -1.08 -2.71
C CYS A 39 7.43 -1.01 -1.50
N ALA A 40 7.55 -2.12 -0.80
CA ALA A 40 8.55 -2.33 0.24
C ALA A 40 9.08 -3.75 0.13
N THR A 41 10.37 -3.91 0.37
CA THR A 41 10.99 -5.23 0.47
C THR A 41 10.56 -5.91 1.76
N GLY A 42 10.14 -7.17 1.69
CA GLY A 42 9.70 -7.96 2.83
C GLY A 42 8.19 -7.95 3.07
N GLN A 43 7.79 -8.17 4.31
CA GLN A 43 6.38 -8.29 4.71
C GLN A 43 5.75 -6.92 5.01
N PRO A 44 4.43 -6.77 4.83
CA PRO A 44 3.75 -5.56 5.25
C PRO A 44 3.76 -5.43 6.78
N VAL A 45 4.10 -4.24 7.26
CA VAL A 45 4.18 -3.91 8.69
C VAL A 45 3.58 -2.52 8.98
N SER A 46 3.26 -2.28 10.25
CA SER A 46 2.61 -1.05 10.70
C SER A 46 3.39 0.23 10.39
N GLY A 47 4.71 0.22 10.59
CA GLY A 47 5.55 1.38 10.30
C GLY A 47 5.58 1.76 8.82
N LEU A 48 5.54 0.78 7.92
CA LEU A 48 5.43 1.03 6.47
C LEU A 48 4.03 1.52 6.10
N THR A 49 2.99 1.05 6.79
CA THR A 49 1.61 1.56 6.61
C THR A 49 1.54 3.05 6.94
N THR A 50 2.13 3.49 8.04
CA THR A 50 2.14 4.92 8.40
C THR A 50 2.95 5.78 7.44
N GLN A 51 4.09 5.28 6.93
CA GLN A 51 4.86 5.97 5.90
C GLN A 51 4.07 6.10 4.59
N PHE A 52 3.39 5.03 4.19
CA PHE A 52 2.53 5.06 3.00
C PHE A 52 1.41 6.10 3.14
N LEU A 53 0.72 6.13 4.28
CA LEU A 53 -0.34 7.11 4.55
C LEU A 53 0.20 8.54 4.58
N THR A 54 1.39 8.77 5.15
CA THR A 54 2.07 10.07 5.13
C THR A 54 2.30 10.53 3.68
N TRP A 55 2.83 9.66 2.84
CA TRP A 55 3.05 9.95 1.43
C TRP A 55 1.74 10.24 0.68
N CYS A 56 0.68 9.46 0.93
CA CYS A 56 -0.64 9.70 0.35
C CYS A 56 -1.20 11.07 0.76
N CYS A 57 -1.10 11.43 2.04
CA CYS A 57 -1.55 12.72 2.54
C CYS A 57 -0.79 13.88 1.91
N ALA A 58 0.52 13.78 1.73
CA ALA A 58 1.32 14.79 1.05
C ALA A 58 0.83 15.01 -0.40
N ARG A 59 0.61 13.93 -1.15
CA ARG A 59 0.09 14.00 -2.52
C ARG A 59 -1.33 14.58 -2.59
N LEU A 60 -2.22 14.14 -1.69
CA LEU A 60 -3.58 14.67 -1.61
C LEU A 60 -3.58 16.16 -1.26
N SER A 61 -2.73 16.59 -0.35
CA SER A 61 -2.56 18.01 0.01
C SER A 61 -2.09 18.85 -1.20
N ALA A 62 -1.13 18.33 -1.98
CA ALA A 62 -0.69 18.98 -3.23
C ALA A 62 -1.81 19.10 -4.28
N LEU A 63 -2.79 18.19 -4.24
CA LEU A 63 -4.02 18.24 -5.06
C LEU A 63 -5.14 19.09 -4.43
N GLY A 64 -4.86 19.86 -3.38
CA GLY A 64 -5.83 20.70 -2.69
C GLY A 64 -6.90 19.93 -1.91
N LYS A 65 -6.65 18.64 -1.60
CA LYS A 65 -7.58 17.84 -0.80
C LYS A 65 -7.31 18.02 0.69
N HIS A 66 -8.35 18.05 1.49
CA HIS A 66 -8.28 18.29 2.93
C HIS A 66 -8.72 17.10 3.78
N VAL A 67 -9.42 16.13 3.16
CA VAL A 67 -9.93 14.95 3.84
C VAL A 67 -9.71 13.73 2.97
N LEU A 68 -9.22 12.66 3.57
CA LEU A 68 -9.17 11.31 3.02
C LEU A 68 -10.16 10.42 3.78
N LEU A 69 -11.23 9.99 3.12
CA LEU A 69 -12.06 8.90 3.60
C LEU A 69 -11.39 7.60 3.19
N LEU A 70 -10.72 6.95 4.15
CA LEU A 70 -9.94 5.73 3.95
C LEU A 70 -10.79 4.51 4.31
N VAL A 71 -11.19 3.74 3.31
CA VAL A 71 -11.84 2.44 3.50
C VAL A 71 -10.78 1.36 3.35
N TRP A 72 -10.61 0.53 4.37
CA TRP A 72 -9.61 -0.55 4.39
C TRP A 72 -10.08 -1.78 5.17
N ASP A 73 -9.39 -2.89 4.97
CA ASP A 73 -9.65 -4.14 5.67
C ASP A 73 -9.10 -4.15 7.10
N ASN A 74 -9.27 -5.28 7.77
CA ASN A 74 -8.81 -5.50 9.14
C ASN A 74 -7.48 -6.23 9.22
N ALA A 75 -6.59 -6.07 8.23
CA ALA A 75 -5.24 -6.63 8.31
C ALA A 75 -4.53 -6.13 9.59
N SER A 76 -3.70 -6.98 10.20
CA SER A 76 -3.05 -6.69 11.48
C SER A 76 -2.20 -5.41 11.44
N TRP A 77 -1.53 -5.15 10.33
CA TRP A 77 -0.74 -3.93 10.12
C TRP A 77 -1.60 -2.68 9.86
N HIS A 78 -2.91 -2.81 9.58
CA HIS A 78 -3.87 -1.70 9.54
C HIS A 78 -4.50 -1.43 10.89
N THR A 79 -4.67 -2.47 11.72
CA THR A 79 -5.40 -2.38 12.98
C THR A 79 -4.50 -2.28 14.21
N SER A 80 -3.19 -2.30 14.03
CA SER A 80 -2.21 -2.24 15.12
C SER A 80 -2.36 -0.96 15.98
N GLN A 81 -1.97 -1.06 17.24
CA GLN A 81 -1.93 0.11 18.14
C GLN A 81 -1.03 1.22 17.62
N GLU A 82 0.08 0.87 16.92
CA GLU A 82 0.99 1.82 16.31
C GLU A 82 0.26 2.68 15.27
N VAL A 83 -0.44 2.06 14.33
CA VAL A 83 -1.22 2.77 13.30
C VAL A 83 -2.34 3.61 13.92
N GLN A 84 -3.03 3.09 14.93
CA GLN A 84 -4.09 3.85 15.61
C GLN A 84 -3.55 5.10 16.32
N ARG A 85 -2.43 4.97 17.06
CA ARG A 85 -1.78 6.11 17.72
C ARG A 85 -1.30 7.14 16.69
N TRP A 86 -0.71 6.67 15.60
CA TRP A 86 -0.26 7.53 14.52
C TRP A 86 -1.43 8.30 13.88
N LEU A 87 -2.55 7.64 13.56
CA LEU A 87 -3.75 8.29 13.00
C LEU A 87 -4.30 9.37 13.94
N GLN A 88 -4.35 9.10 15.25
CA GLN A 88 -4.79 10.07 16.25
C GLN A 88 -3.86 11.28 16.31
N ALA A 89 -2.54 11.05 16.36
CA ALA A 89 -1.53 12.12 16.39
C ALA A 89 -1.57 12.95 15.10
N HIS A 90 -1.59 12.31 13.95
CA HIS A 90 -1.70 12.96 12.63
C HIS A 90 -2.94 13.85 12.54
N ASN A 91 -4.12 13.32 12.87
CA ASN A 91 -5.36 14.07 12.81
C ASN A 91 -5.41 15.24 13.81
N ARG A 92 -4.79 15.07 15.00
CA ARG A 92 -4.62 16.15 15.98
C ARG A 92 -3.75 17.27 15.43
N GLN A 93 -2.62 16.93 14.83
CA GLN A 93 -1.71 17.90 14.20
C GLN A 93 -2.41 18.66 13.07
N VAL A 94 -3.11 17.96 12.17
CA VAL A 94 -3.88 18.60 11.08
C VAL A 94 -4.93 19.56 11.63
N LYS A 95 -5.64 19.17 12.69
CA LYS A 95 -6.64 20.03 13.35
C LYS A 95 -6.02 21.30 13.96
N GLN A 96 -4.86 21.16 14.63
CA GLN A 96 -4.18 22.28 15.28
C GLN A 96 -3.54 23.25 14.28
N SER A 97 -2.85 22.70 13.27
CA SER A 97 -2.18 23.52 12.25
C SER A 97 -3.13 24.07 11.18
N ARG A 98 -4.33 23.51 11.05
CA ARG A 98 -5.28 23.75 9.95
C ARG A 98 -4.66 23.51 8.57
N ARG A 99 -3.63 22.67 8.50
CA ARG A 99 -2.91 22.31 7.27
C ARG A 99 -2.80 20.80 7.15
N GLY A 100 -2.80 20.30 5.90
CA GLY A 100 -2.69 18.89 5.60
C GLY A 100 -4.03 18.20 5.35
N VAL A 101 -4.02 16.87 5.35
CA VAL A 101 -5.17 16.04 5.02
C VAL A 101 -5.61 15.23 6.23
N ARG A 102 -6.83 15.44 6.69
CA ARG A 102 -7.41 14.65 7.77
C ARG A 102 -7.80 13.26 7.25
N ILE A 103 -7.50 12.20 7.99
CA ILE A 103 -7.85 10.83 7.64
C ILE A 103 -9.06 10.39 8.46
N LEU A 104 -10.13 10.00 7.76
CA LEU A 104 -11.30 9.35 8.34
C LEU A 104 -11.24 7.87 7.97
N ALA A 105 -10.76 7.05 8.89
CA ALA A 105 -10.58 5.62 8.66
C ALA A 105 -11.89 4.86 8.91
N CYS A 106 -12.38 4.18 7.87
CA CYS A 106 -13.54 3.30 7.90
C CYS A 106 -13.07 1.86 7.70
N ARG A 107 -13.26 1.01 8.67
CA ARG A 107 -12.93 -0.41 8.58
C ARG A 107 -14.05 -1.18 7.91
N LEU A 108 -13.69 -2.09 7.03
CA LEU A 108 -14.62 -3.07 6.48
C LEU A 108 -15.03 -4.06 7.57
N PRO A 109 -16.23 -4.66 7.46
CA PRO A 109 -16.62 -5.76 8.33
C PRO A 109 -15.59 -6.89 8.28
N SER A 110 -15.44 -7.60 9.39
CA SER A 110 -14.56 -8.78 9.44
C SER A 110 -15.01 -9.83 8.41
N GLN A 111 -14.04 -10.55 7.84
CA GLN A 111 -14.27 -11.61 6.86
C GLN A 111 -15.03 -11.18 5.59
N SER A 112 -14.94 -9.91 5.21
CA SER A 112 -15.62 -9.37 4.04
C SER A 112 -14.67 -8.78 3.00
N PRO A 113 -13.67 -9.52 2.50
CA PRO A 113 -12.67 -9.01 1.55
C PRO A 113 -13.30 -8.54 0.22
N TRP A 114 -14.44 -9.12 -0.16
CA TRP A 114 -15.17 -8.71 -1.37
C TRP A 114 -15.71 -7.27 -1.33
N LEU A 115 -15.85 -6.70 -0.14
CA LEU A 115 -16.22 -5.29 0.03
C LEU A 115 -15.03 -4.35 -0.19
N ASN A 116 -13.79 -4.87 -0.27
CA ASN A 116 -12.61 -4.06 -0.55
C ASN A 116 -12.41 -3.93 -2.06
N PRO A 117 -12.70 -2.77 -2.67
CA PRO A 117 -12.67 -2.64 -4.13
C PRO A 117 -11.28 -2.75 -4.75
N ILE A 118 -10.21 -2.78 -3.96
CA ILE A 118 -8.84 -2.97 -4.44
C ILE A 118 -8.47 -4.44 -4.58
N GLU A 119 -9.12 -5.35 -3.85
CA GLU A 119 -8.79 -6.78 -3.86
C GLU A 119 -8.86 -7.43 -5.24
N PRO A 120 -9.93 -7.22 -6.05
CA PRO A 120 -9.95 -7.75 -7.41
C PRO A 120 -8.77 -7.25 -8.26
N LYS A 121 -8.34 -6.00 -8.05
CA LYS A 121 -7.17 -5.46 -8.77
C LYS A 121 -5.90 -6.23 -8.40
N TRP A 122 -5.69 -6.54 -7.11
CA TRP A 122 -4.54 -7.35 -6.67
C TRP A 122 -4.55 -8.74 -7.29
N VAL A 123 -5.70 -9.40 -7.38
CA VAL A 123 -5.83 -10.73 -8.02
C VAL A 123 -5.43 -10.66 -9.49
N HIS A 124 -5.93 -9.67 -10.24
CA HIS A 124 -5.59 -9.49 -11.65
C HIS A 124 -4.12 -9.10 -11.83
N GLY A 125 -3.61 -8.16 -11.03
CA GLY A 125 -2.22 -7.75 -11.09
C GLY A 125 -1.26 -8.91 -10.80
N LYS A 126 -1.50 -9.70 -9.77
CA LYS A 126 -0.68 -10.87 -9.46
C LYS A 126 -0.63 -11.86 -10.64
N ARG A 127 -1.75 -12.11 -11.30
CA ARG A 127 -1.80 -13.00 -12.47
C ARG A 127 -1.05 -12.46 -13.68
N ALA A 128 -1.08 -11.14 -13.86
CA ALA A 128 -0.44 -10.50 -15.00
C ALA A 128 1.08 -10.36 -14.86
N VAL A 129 1.60 -10.23 -13.62
CA VAL A 129 3.03 -10.00 -13.39
C VAL A 129 3.83 -11.26 -13.09
N VAL A 130 3.14 -12.37 -12.73
CA VAL A 130 3.82 -13.65 -12.44
C VAL A 130 4.40 -14.25 -13.72
N GLU A 131 5.69 -14.61 -13.67
CA GLU A 131 6.37 -15.32 -14.73
C GLU A 131 6.59 -16.78 -14.27
N PRO A 132 5.90 -17.78 -14.87
CA PRO A 132 6.00 -19.15 -14.40
C PRO A 132 7.35 -19.82 -14.72
N THR A 133 8.12 -19.26 -15.64
CA THR A 133 9.37 -19.86 -16.13
C THR A 133 10.62 -19.21 -15.51
N GLN A 134 10.50 -18.05 -14.93
CA GLN A 134 11.63 -17.27 -14.37
C GLN A 134 11.37 -16.92 -12.89
N VAL A 135 12.46 -16.84 -12.14
CA VAL A 135 12.45 -16.27 -10.80
C VAL A 135 12.73 -14.78 -10.95
N LEU A 136 11.75 -13.95 -10.58
CA LEU A 136 11.88 -12.50 -10.63
C LEU A 136 12.46 -11.98 -9.32
N THR A 137 13.29 -10.96 -9.41
CA THR A 137 13.73 -10.17 -8.27
C THR A 137 12.59 -9.30 -7.75
N ALA A 138 12.70 -8.81 -6.51
CA ALA A 138 11.69 -7.90 -5.93
C ALA A 138 11.56 -6.62 -6.76
N GLN A 139 12.65 -6.12 -7.33
CA GLN A 139 12.66 -4.95 -8.19
C GLN A 139 11.89 -5.19 -9.49
N GLU A 140 12.18 -6.29 -10.19
CA GLU A 140 11.48 -6.66 -11.43
C GLU A 140 9.98 -6.85 -11.20
N VAL A 141 9.58 -7.45 -10.08
CA VAL A 141 8.17 -7.57 -9.72
C VAL A 141 7.55 -6.19 -9.50
N ALA A 142 8.22 -5.29 -8.78
CA ALA A 142 7.74 -3.93 -8.55
C ALA A 142 7.57 -3.17 -9.87
N ASP A 143 8.54 -3.26 -10.78
CA ASP A 143 8.49 -2.61 -12.09
C ASP A 143 7.32 -3.13 -12.94
N ARG A 144 7.13 -4.46 -12.99
CA ARG A 144 6.01 -5.08 -13.69
C ARG A 144 4.65 -4.68 -13.10
N VAL A 145 4.54 -4.62 -11.76
CA VAL A 145 3.32 -4.17 -11.06
C VAL A 145 3.02 -2.71 -11.43
N CYS A 146 4.01 -1.83 -11.35
CA CYS A 146 3.83 -0.43 -11.72
C CYS A 146 3.46 -0.25 -13.20
N ALA A 147 4.11 -0.97 -14.10
CA ALA A 147 3.80 -0.97 -15.52
C ALA A 147 2.36 -1.46 -15.80
N TYR A 148 1.96 -2.56 -15.15
CA TYR A 148 0.61 -3.10 -15.29
C TYR A 148 -0.49 -2.12 -14.87
N TYR A 149 -0.26 -1.37 -13.79
CA TYR A 149 -1.23 -0.39 -13.30
C TYR A 149 -1.05 1.01 -13.88
N GLY A 150 -0.07 1.22 -14.76
CA GLY A 150 0.20 2.53 -15.36
C GLY A 150 0.62 3.59 -14.34
N CYS A 151 1.29 3.20 -13.27
CA CYS A 151 1.76 4.12 -12.23
C CYS A 151 3.28 4.25 -12.24
N ALA A 152 3.79 5.40 -11.81
CA ALA A 152 5.23 5.60 -11.67
C ALA A 152 5.78 4.74 -10.52
N HIS A 153 6.91 4.06 -10.78
CA HIS A 153 7.65 3.37 -9.73
C HIS A 153 8.35 4.40 -8.84
N ALA A 154 7.87 4.56 -7.61
CA ALA A 154 8.50 5.40 -6.60
C ALA A 154 9.47 4.58 -5.75
N THR A 155 10.48 5.22 -5.18
CA THR A 155 11.45 4.60 -4.26
C THR A 155 10.75 3.74 -3.22
N HIS A 156 11.26 2.54 -2.95
CA HIS A 156 10.68 1.63 -1.97
C HIS A 156 10.56 2.28 -0.59
N LEU A 157 9.49 1.94 0.11
CA LEU A 157 9.36 2.26 1.52
C LEU A 157 10.38 1.43 2.30
N SER A 158 11.02 2.03 3.27
CA SER A 158 11.99 1.36 4.14
C SER A 158 11.73 1.71 5.60
N ILE A 159 11.91 0.75 6.47
CA ILE A 159 12.00 1.04 7.90
C ILE A 159 13.39 1.60 8.13
N SER A 160 13.50 2.86 8.56
CA SER A 160 14.77 3.37 9.07
C SER A 160 15.15 2.49 10.25
N GLU A 161 16.27 1.77 10.16
CA GLU A 161 16.88 1.16 11.34
C GLU A 161 17.05 2.31 12.35
N LYS A 162 16.34 2.23 13.47
CA LYS A 162 16.64 3.11 14.60
C LYS A 162 18.08 2.83 14.94
N ALA A 163 18.92 3.86 14.85
CA ALA A 163 20.26 3.81 15.39
C ALA A 163 20.15 3.22 16.82
N ALA A 164 20.82 2.09 17.00
CA ALA A 164 20.87 1.38 18.26
C ALA A 164 21.60 2.22 19.31
#